data_62e392aed4d9b1b71cdc0d572a734495
#
_entry.id   62e392aed4d9b1b71cdc0d572a734495
#
_cell.length_a   1.000
_cell.length_b   1.000
_cell.length_c   1.000
_cell.angle_alpha   90.00
_cell.angle_beta   90.00
_cell.angle_gamma   90.00
#
_symmetry.space_group_name_H-M   'P 1'
#
loop_
_entity.id
_entity.type
_entity.pdbx_description
1 polymer ?
#
loop_
_entity_poly.entity_id
_entity_poly.type
_entity_poly.pdbx_seq_one_letter_code
_entity_poly.pdbx_strand_id
1 'polypeptide(L)'
;MKISVLKNENYYKIIIASGMALCILWVLFIDTKPFSDFDYYYKLSVDIAKGLPWGDTYTSVGYCMLLGGIFKLFGASLFKAKLLNLFLTFVSYIFFHVLLKRINLKERDRKIIFTIFVFMPNNIFYNSLVATEPLFTTILIFITFIYFSNIKYKYMYIGVLVGLNTLIKPFFIVYFFAIFLLELLIEKKIAAAIKNSLIILVICIITISPWIYRNTKLIGQFTYVSNNGGIVLYINNNSQNKIGRWMPVENVENSIVKTNQYKKANMTEKNKMLSKAAKTWIKAHPIQFIELGFKRLFNVYFWGDDVLYSTYGSRVSSSAKDILFTITNDIRSIIFAPAIIYILIYSAVILRDIRKGKTELLNKYTLYNVILFYMFTCVYFVTEGQGRYAFPEIFIMICCFYCFIRLLKHKYKKYFNS
;
A
#
# COMPACT_ATOMS: atom_id res chain seq x y z
N MET A 1 -35.14 4.44 13.61
CA MET A 1 -34.38 5.71 13.63
C MET A 1 -34.13 6.13 12.19
N LYS A 2 -34.94 7.05 11.67
CA LYS A 2 -35.00 7.44 10.27
C LYS A 2 -33.73 8.20 9.84
N ILE A 3 -33.17 7.76 8.77
CA ILE A 3 -32.13 8.21 7.83
C ILE A 3 -31.99 9.76 7.64
N SER A 4 -32.50 10.60 8.53
CA SER A 4 -32.44 12.07 8.46
C SER A 4 -31.01 12.62 8.64
N VAL A 5 -30.17 11.95 9.44
CA VAL A 5 -28.74 12.31 9.64
C VAL A 5 -27.96 12.21 8.32
N LEU A 6 -28.35 11.33 7.40
CA LEU A 6 -27.68 11.16 6.11
C LEU A 6 -27.97 12.27 5.09
N LYS A 7 -28.89 13.20 5.38
CA LYS A 7 -29.24 14.37 4.52
C LYS A 7 -28.56 15.67 4.97
N ASN A 8 -27.77 15.65 6.06
CA ASN A 8 -27.11 16.85 6.57
C ASN A 8 -26.03 17.35 5.60
N GLU A 9 -26.07 18.61 5.19
CA GLU A 9 -25.07 19.25 4.34
C GLU A 9 -23.65 19.23 4.95
N ASN A 10 -23.56 19.21 6.27
CA ASN A 10 -22.29 19.15 7.01
C ASN A 10 -21.80 17.72 7.29
N TYR A 11 -22.45 16.69 6.75
CA TYR A 11 -22.17 15.30 7.06
C TYR A 11 -20.67 14.95 6.94
N TYR A 12 -20.05 15.28 5.80
CA TYR A 12 -18.64 14.95 5.57
C TYR A 12 -17.70 15.70 6.49
N LYS A 13 -18.01 16.95 6.82
CA LYS A 13 -17.22 17.75 7.78
C LYS A 13 -17.28 17.11 9.19
N ILE A 14 -18.46 16.66 9.62
CA ILE A 14 -18.65 15.99 10.91
C ILE A 14 -17.87 14.66 10.92
N ILE A 15 -17.97 13.84 9.88
CA ILE A 15 -17.26 12.56 9.80
C ILE A 15 -15.74 12.77 9.82
N ILE A 16 -15.20 13.72 9.03
CA ILE A 16 -13.77 14.06 9.05
C ILE A 16 -13.36 14.54 10.45
N ALA A 17 -14.09 15.47 11.04
CA ALA A 17 -13.76 16.00 12.37
C ALA A 17 -13.78 14.89 13.43
N SER A 18 -14.77 14.00 13.41
CA SER A 18 -14.84 12.86 14.33
C SER A 18 -13.70 11.87 14.13
N GLY A 19 -13.39 11.51 12.89
CA GLY A 19 -12.26 10.63 12.58
C GLY A 19 -10.92 11.24 12.98
N MET A 20 -10.71 12.53 12.69
CA MET A 20 -9.49 13.24 13.12
C MET A 20 -9.39 13.36 14.63
N ALA A 21 -10.50 13.57 15.33
CA ALA A 21 -10.52 13.57 16.79
C ALA A 21 -10.03 12.23 17.35
N LEU A 22 -10.50 11.09 16.81
CA LEU A 22 -10.01 9.76 17.19
C LEU A 22 -8.51 9.59 16.89
N CYS A 23 -8.05 10.03 15.72
CA CYS A 23 -6.62 9.98 15.36
C CYS A 23 -5.76 10.81 16.34
N ILE A 24 -6.22 12.02 16.68
CA ILE A 24 -5.52 12.91 17.62
C ILE A 24 -5.49 12.30 19.01
N LEU A 25 -6.63 11.81 19.50
CA LEU A 25 -6.72 11.12 20.81
C LEU A 25 -5.78 9.91 20.85
N TRP A 26 -5.74 9.08 19.78
CA TRP A 26 -4.81 7.97 19.69
C TRP A 26 -3.35 8.42 19.81
N VAL A 27 -2.94 9.44 19.07
CA VAL A 27 -1.57 9.99 19.10
C VAL A 27 -1.20 10.57 20.47
N LEU A 28 -2.15 11.21 21.16
CA LEU A 28 -1.90 11.85 22.46
C LEU A 28 -1.86 10.83 23.60
N PHE A 29 -2.71 9.81 23.57
CA PHE A 29 -2.82 8.86 24.69
C PHE A 29 -1.98 7.60 24.52
N ILE A 30 -1.60 7.25 23.28
CA ILE A 30 -0.78 6.05 23.01
C ILE A 30 0.67 6.46 22.72
N ASP A 31 1.53 6.30 23.73
CA ASP A 31 2.97 6.61 23.62
C ASP A 31 3.73 5.50 22.88
N THR A 32 3.46 5.35 21.59
CA THR A 32 4.12 4.37 20.74
C THR A 32 5.59 4.73 20.58
N LYS A 33 6.47 3.75 20.83
CA LYS A 33 7.91 3.87 20.59
C LYS A 33 8.26 3.35 19.18
N PRO A 34 9.20 3.98 18.48
CA PRO A 34 9.68 3.44 17.22
C PRO A 34 10.52 2.17 17.46
N PHE A 35 10.44 1.22 16.53
CA PHE A 35 11.19 -0.03 16.54
C PHE A 35 11.40 -0.53 15.12
N SER A 36 12.36 -1.45 14.90
CA SER A 36 12.63 -2.05 13.59
C SER A 36 12.74 -0.98 12.48
N ASP A 37 12.02 -1.15 11.37
CA ASP A 37 12.00 -0.20 10.25
C ASP A 37 11.57 1.22 10.66
N PHE A 38 10.65 1.34 11.63
CA PHE A 38 10.13 2.64 12.08
C PHE A 38 11.18 3.45 12.82
N ASP A 39 12.07 2.80 13.58
CA ASP A 39 13.20 3.42 14.23
C ASP A 39 14.28 3.83 13.19
N TYR A 40 14.54 2.95 12.22
CA TYR A 40 15.44 3.28 11.11
C TYR A 40 14.95 4.51 10.33
N TYR A 41 13.67 4.59 9.98
CA TYR A 41 13.13 5.76 9.27
C TYR A 41 13.26 7.03 10.09
N TYR A 42 12.99 6.97 11.39
CA TYR A 42 13.16 8.11 12.27
C TYR A 42 14.61 8.58 12.32
N LYS A 43 15.56 7.68 12.59
CA LYS A 43 16.99 7.99 12.67
C LYS A 43 17.53 8.55 11.36
N LEU A 44 17.24 7.92 10.24
CA LEU A 44 17.66 8.42 8.93
C LEU A 44 17.08 9.82 8.63
N SER A 45 15.84 10.09 9.02
CA SER A 45 15.25 11.42 8.86
C SER A 45 15.95 12.49 9.73
N VAL A 46 16.40 12.11 10.93
CA VAL A 46 17.24 12.98 11.78
C VAL A 46 18.60 13.25 11.14
N ASP A 47 19.23 12.22 10.58
CA ASP A 47 20.53 12.37 9.90
C ASP A 47 20.41 13.29 8.67
N ILE A 48 19.37 13.12 7.84
CA ILE A 48 19.06 14.00 6.72
C ILE A 48 18.88 15.46 7.20
N ALA A 49 18.16 15.67 8.29
CA ALA A 49 17.92 17.00 8.84
C ALA A 49 19.23 17.70 9.31
N LYS A 50 20.17 16.90 9.82
CA LYS A 50 21.50 17.37 10.24
C LYS A 50 22.50 17.56 9.08
N GLY A 51 22.11 17.25 7.85
CA GLY A 51 23.00 17.30 6.69
C GLY A 51 24.01 16.14 6.63
N LEU A 52 23.80 15.08 7.39
CA LEU A 52 24.60 13.86 7.36
C LEU A 52 24.26 13.03 6.10
N PRO A 53 25.08 12.03 5.73
CA PRO A 53 24.78 11.15 4.59
C PRO A 53 23.38 10.52 4.69
N TRP A 54 22.70 10.47 3.54
CA TRP A 54 21.31 9.96 3.44
C TRP A 54 21.28 8.42 3.42
N GLY A 55 21.84 7.80 4.43
CA GLY A 55 21.95 6.36 4.59
C GLY A 55 22.83 5.69 3.52
N ASP A 56 22.84 4.38 3.56
CA ASP A 56 23.39 3.52 2.51
C ASP A 56 22.39 3.36 1.35
N THR A 57 22.45 2.25 0.61
CA THR A 57 21.51 1.95 -0.48
C THR A 57 20.53 0.83 -0.10
N TYR A 58 20.48 0.41 1.17
CA TYR A 58 19.67 -0.72 1.60
C TYR A 58 18.18 -0.41 1.55
N THR A 59 17.75 0.71 2.13
CA THR A 59 16.33 1.05 2.29
C THR A 59 15.88 2.16 1.33
N SER A 60 14.59 2.19 1.01
CA SER A 60 13.95 3.26 0.25
C SER A 60 13.90 4.55 1.05
N VAL A 61 14.15 5.69 0.39
CA VAL A 61 14.42 6.98 1.04
C VAL A 61 13.23 7.94 1.05
N GLY A 62 12.20 7.71 0.21
CA GLY A 62 11.17 8.72 -0.07
C GLY A 62 10.45 9.27 1.17
N TYR A 63 10.11 8.42 2.12
CA TYR A 63 9.51 8.86 3.39
C TYR A 63 10.50 9.66 4.24
N CYS A 64 11.75 9.16 4.34
CA CYS A 64 12.79 9.81 5.14
C CYS A 64 13.19 11.17 4.58
N MET A 65 13.14 11.36 3.25
CA MET A 65 13.37 12.67 2.63
C MET A 65 12.32 13.69 3.07
N LEU A 66 11.03 13.31 3.02
CA LEU A 66 9.95 14.20 3.45
C LEU A 66 10.05 14.52 4.94
N LEU A 67 10.18 13.50 5.78
CA LEU A 67 10.26 13.68 7.23
C LEU A 67 11.53 14.43 7.64
N GLY A 68 12.67 14.13 7.00
CA GLY A 68 13.94 14.83 7.21
C GLY A 68 13.87 16.32 6.83
N GLY A 69 13.18 16.65 5.73
CA GLY A 69 12.88 18.01 5.35
C GLY A 69 12.06 18.76 6.42
N ILE A 70 11.03 18.12 6.95
CA ILE A 70 10.23 18.65 8.06
C ILE A 70 11.10 18.85 9.32
N PHE A 71 11.94 17.88 9.65
CA PHE A 71 12.84 17.97 10.80
C PHE A 71 13.89 19.06 10.65
N LYS A 72 14.37 19.32 9.43
CA LYS A 72 15.30 20.42 9.15
C LYS A 72 14.66 21.79 9.41
N LEU A 73 13.38 21.95 9.08
CA LEU A 73 12.67 23.22 9.25
C LEU A 73 12.18 23.45 10.68
N PHE A 74 11.71 22.39 11.34
CA PHE A 74 11.01 22.50 12.62
C PHE A 74 11.73 21.81 13.79
N GLY A 75 12.89 21.18 13.56
CA GLY A 75 13.59 20.35 14.54
C GLY A 75 13.01 18.94 14.66
N ALA A 76 13.86 17.95 14.98
CA ALA A 76 13.48 16.54 15.05
C ALA A 76 12.72 16.23 16.34
N SER A 77 11.57 15.56 16.24
CA SER A 77 10.88 14.90 17.35
C SER A 77 9.88 13.87 16.86
N LEU A 78 9.63 12.84 17.68
CA LEU A 78 8.61 11.82 17.39
C LEU A 78 7.20 12.44 17.24
N PHE A 79 6.90 13.44 18.05
CA PHE A 79 5.62 14.14 17.98
C PHE A 79 5.41 14.79 16.59
N LYS A 80 6.43 15.40 16.01
CA LYS A 80 6.35 16.00 14.67
C LYS A 80 6.20 14.95 13.58
N ALA A 81 6.81 13.78 13.73
CA ALA A 81 6.58 12.66 12.81
C ALA A 81 5.11 12.18 12.87
N LYS A 82 4.53 12.10 14.09
CA LYS A 82 3.11 11.77 14.29
C LYS A 82 2.19 12.87 13.72
N LEU A 83 2.55 14.15 13.85
CA LEU A 83 1.82 15.27 13.22
C LEU A 83 1.81 15.18 11.68
N LEU A 84 2.92 14.76 11.07
CA LEU A 84 2.94 14.50 9.63
C LEU A 84 1.91 13.43 9.25
N ASN A 85 1.81 12.33 9.99
CA ASN A 85 0.83 11.29 9.70
C ASN A 85 -0.61 11.79 9.88
N LEU A 86 -0.90 12.57 10.91
CA LEU A 86 -2.20 13.21 11.09
C LEU A 86 -2.56 14.10 9.89
N PHE A 87 -1.61 14.89 9.42
CA PHE A 87 -1.79 15.72 8.22
C PHE A 87 -2.05 14.86 6.98
N LEU A 88 -1.27 13.79 6.75
CA LEU A 88 -1.43 12.88 5.62
C LEU A 88 -2.80 12.16 5.68
N THR A 89 -3.23 11.73 6.85
CA THR A 89 -4.55 11.12 7.05
C THR A 89 -5.67 12.11 6.73
N PHE A 90 -5.57 13.36 7.19
CA PHE A 90 -6.53 14.41 6.85
C PHE A 90 -6.59 14.67 5.33
N VAL A 91 -5.44 14.77 4.68
CA VAL A 91 -5.34 14.94 3.22
C VAL A 91 -5.96 13.75 2.49
N SER A 92 -5.71 12.52 2.97
CA SER A 92 -6.33 11.31 2.41
C SER A 92 -7.84 11.33 2.51
N TYR A 93 -8.40 11.79 3.63
CA TYR A 93 -9.86 11.93 3.79
C TYR A 93 -10.44 12.92 2.78
N ILE A 94 -9.80 14.07 2.57
CA ILE A 94 -10.24 15.07 1.60
C ILE A 94 -10.19 14.51 0.17
N PHE A 95 -9.05 13.95 -0.24
CA PHE A 95 -8.91 13.43 -1.61
C PHE A 95 -9.83 12.24 -1.86
N PHE A 96 -10.03 11.36 -0.89
CA PHE A 96 -10.95 10.24 -1.05
C PHE A 96 -12.41 10.72 -1.16
N HIS A 97 -12.81 11.71 -0.36
CA HIS A 97 -14.14 12.34 -0.50
C HIS A 97 -14.36 12.93 -1.89
N VAL A 98 -13.38 13.68 -2.41
CA VAL A 98 -13.47 14.29 -3.74
C VAL A 98 -13.44 13.23 -4.84
N LEU A 99 -12.64 12.18 -4.68
CA LEU A 99 -12.63 11.02 -5.58
C LEU A 99 -14.01 10.35 -5.66
N LEU A 100 -14.65 10.09 -4.52
CA LEU A 100 -15.98 9.48 -4.49
C LEU A 100 -17.05 10.34 -5.19
N LYS A 101 -16.90 11.67 -5.16
CA LYS A 101 -17.75 12.56 -5.96
C LYS A 101 -17.49 12.40 -7.46
N ARG A 102 -16.22 12.24 -7.84
CA ARG A 102 -15.78 12.18 -9.24
C ARG A 102 -16.25 10.91 -9.96
N ILE A 103 -16.31 9.79 -9.26
CA ILE A 103 -16.74 8.50 -9.83
C ILE A 103 -18.25 8.30 -9.89
N ASN A 104 -19.04 9.38 -9.74
CA ASN A 104 -20.49 9.43 -9.91
C ASN A 104 -21.30 8.42 -9.06
N LEU A 105 -20.86 8.14 -7.86
CA LEU A 105 -21.66 7.36 -6.91
C LEU A 105 -22.84 8.20 -6.38
N LYS A 106 -23.95 7.52 -6.07
CA LYS A 106 -25.08 8.14 -5.38
C LYS A 106 -24.65 8.67 -4.00
N GLU A 107 -25.23 9.78 -3.57
CA GLU A 107 -24.88 10.44 -2.30
C GLU A 107 -24.89 9.49 -1.10
N ARG A 108 -25.92 8.65 -1.00
CA ARG A 108 -26.02 7.63 0.04
C ARG A 108 -24.83 6.67 0.04
N ASP A 109 -24.43 6.20 -1.15
CA ASP A 109 -23.35 5.23 -1.32
C ASP A 109 -22.02 5.86 -0.93
N ARG A 110 -21.80 7.13 -1.36
CA ARG A 110 -20.60 7.91 -0.98
C ARG A 110 -20.47 8.06 0.54
N LYS A 111 -21.57 8.43 1.21
CA LYS A 111 -21.60 8.60 2.68
C LYS A 111 -21.20 7.31 3.40
N ILE A 112 -21.75 6.17 2.99
CA ILE A 112 -21.44 4.87 3.60
C ILE A 112 -19.96 4.51 3.39
N ILE A 113 -19.49 4.54 2.15
CA ILE A 113 -18.10 4.19 1.80
C ILE A 113 -17.13 5.11 2.56
N PHE A 114 -17.40 6.41 2.55
CA PHE A 114 -16.55 7.40 3.19
C PHE A 114 -16.49 7.21 4.72
N THR A 115 -17.63 6.95 5.36
CA THR A 115 -17.67 6.70 6.81
C THR A 115 -16.88 5.46 7.19
N ILE A 116 -17.04 4.36 6.46
CA ILE A 116 -16.25 3.13 6.71
C ILE A 116 -14.75 3.44 6.56
N PHE A 117 -14.35 4.22 5.55
CA PHE A 117 -12.95 4.57 5.34
C PHE A 117 -12.38 5.41 6.48
N VAL A 118 -13.10 6.44 6.92
CA VAL A 118 -12.63 7.34 8.00
C VAL A 118 -12.47 6.60 9.33
N PHE A 119 -13.40 5.68 9.66
CA PHE A 119 -13.38 4.92 10.90
C PHE A 119 -12.67 3.56 10.80
N MET A 120 -12.01 3.28 9.68
CA MET A 120 -11.19 2.07 9.59
C MET A 120 -10.04 2.12 10.61
N PRO A 121 -9.89 1.10 11.49
CA PRO A 121 -8.92 1.13 12.58
C PRO A 121 -7.49 1.44 12.14
N ASN A 122 -7.08 0.93 10.99
CA ASN A 122 -5.76 1.20 10.41
C ASN A 122 -5.50 2.70 10.24
N ASN A 123 -6.48 3.47 9.74
CA ASN A 123 -6.35 4.92 9.55
C ASN A 123 -6.20 5.68 10.87
N ILE A 124 -6.62 5.10 11.99
CA ILE A 124 -6.44 5.68 13.32
C ILE A 124 -5.06 5.30 13.87
N PHE A 125 -4.71 4.02 13.85
CA PHE A 125 -3.53 3.49 14.51
C PHE A 125 -2.22 3.94 13.88
N TYR A 126 -2.15 4.03 12.56
CA TYR A 126 -0.92 4.42 11.87
C TYR A 126 -0.48 5.85 12.12
N ASN A 127 -1.34 6.69 12.70
CA ASN A 127 -0.94 8.05 13.08
C ASN A 127 0.13 8.09 14.18
N SER A 128 0.25 7.03 15.00
CA SER A 128 1.28 6.95 16.05
C SER A 128 2.60 6.32 15.59
N LEU A 129 2.70 5.81 14.36
CA LEU A 129 3.86 5.11 13.81
C LEU A 129 4.70 6.04 12.92
N VAL A 130 6.02 5.84 12.91
CA VAL A 130 6.91 6.47 11.90
C VAL A 130 6.95 5.56 10.67
N ALA A 131 5.83 5.48 9.96
CA ALA A 131 5.57 4.49 8.92
C ALA A 131 5.42 5.11 7.53
N THR A 132 5.81 4.36 6.50
CA THR A 132 5.73 4.77 5.09
C THR A 132 4.30 4.70 4.53
N GLU A 133 3.45 3.91 5.14
CA GLU A 133 2.12 3.55 4.67
C GLU A 133 1.18 4.77 4.52
N PRO A 134 1.10 5.72 5.49
CA PRO A 134 0.23 6.90 5.34
C PRO A 134 0.62 7.77 4.14
N LEU A 135 1.93 8.03 3.94
CA LEU A 135 2.40 8.83 2.82
C LEU A 135 2.12 8.14 1.48
N PHE A 136 2.48 6.85 1.37
CA PHE A 136 2.27 6.06 0.17
C PHE A 136 0.78 6.02 -0.22
N THR A 137 -0.10 5.81 0.74
CA THR A 137 -1.55 5.74 0.52
C THR A 137 -2.14 7.08 0.13
N THR A 138 -1.72 8.17 0.78
CA THR A 138 -2.13 9.53 0.42
C THR A 138 -1.80 9.83 -1.04
N ILE A 139 -0.57 9.53 -1.48
CA ILE A 139 -0.15 9.71 -2.87
C ILE A 139 -0.96 8.80 -3.80
N LEU A 140 -1.22 7.54 -3.42
CA LEU A 140 -2.01 6.61 -4.24
C LEU A 140 -3.46 7.08 -4.44
N ILE A 141 -4.12 7.58 -3.38
CA ILE A 141 -5.46 8.16 -3.48
C ILE A 141 -5.43 9.41 -4.38
N PHE A 142 -4.39 10.23 -4.29
CA PHE A 142 -4.23 11.42 -5.13
C PHE A 142 -3.98 11.04 -6.60
N ILE A 143 -3.14 10.03 -6.88
CA ILE A 143 -2.97 9.46 -8.23
C ILE A 143 -4.33 9.00 -8.79
N THR A 144 -5.11 8.27 -7.99
CA THR A 144 -6.44 7.79 -8.38
C THR A 144 -7.38 8.95 -8.69
N PHE A 145 -7.38 10.00 -7.85
CA PHE A 145 -8.17 11.21 -8.10
C PHE A 145 -7.78 11.90 -9.43
N ILE A 146 -6.48 12.08 -9.69
CA ILE A 146 -6.00 12.69 -10.94
C ILE A 146 -6.40 11.83 -12.14
N TYR A 147 -6.28 10.51 -12.05
CA TYR A 147 -6.63 9.61 -13.14
C TYR A 147 -8.10 9.73 -13.55
N PHE A 148 -9.01 9.81 -12.58
CA PHE A 148 -10.44 10.00 -12.82
C PHE A 148 -10.85 11.46 -13.03
N SER A 149 -9.91 12.40 -13.04
CA SER A 149 -10.15 13.81 -13.32
C SER A 149 -9.90 14.17 -14.78
N ASN A 150 -10.48 15.28 -15.23
CA ASN A 150 -10.27 15.84 -16.58
C ASN A 150 -9.10 16.86 -16.60
N ILE A 151 -8.04 16.59 -15.82
CA ILE A 151 -6.87 17.47 -15.72
C ILE A 151 -6.05 17.33 -17.00
N LYS A 152 -5.69 18.47 -17.60
CA LYS A 152 -4.77 18.52 -18.74
C LYS A 152 -3.41 17.94 -18.32
N TYR A 153 -2.79 17.12 -19.17
CA TYR A 153 -1.50 16.45 -18.90
C TYR A 153 -1.51 15.51 -17.68
N LYS A 154 -2.64 14.94 -17.31
CA LYS A 154 -2.79 14.08 -16.12
C LYS A 154 -1.75 12.95 -16.03
N TYR A 155 -1.35 12.34 -17.16
CA TYR A 155 -0.35 11.26 -17.17
C TYR A 155 1.04 11.72 -16.76
N MET A 156 1.40 12.99 -17.01
CA MET A 156 2.65 13.57 -16.53
C MET A 156 2.63 13.74 -14.99
N TYR A 157 1.54 14.32 -14.46
CA TYR A 157 1.39 14.44 -13.00
C TYR A 157 1.36 13.08 -12.31
N ILE A 158 0.65 12.10 -12.89
CA ILE A 158 0.66 10.72 -12.40
C ILE A 158 2.08 10.15 -12.44
N GLY A 159 2.84 10.35 -13.51
CA GLY A 159 4.23 9.89 -13.63
C GLY A 159 5.12 10.42 -12.51
N VAL A 160 5.03 11.72 -12.18
CA VAL A 160 5.76 12.31 -11.03
C VAL A 160 5.35 11.64 -9.72
N LEU A 161 4.05 11.49 -9.46
CA LEU A 161 3.55 10.89 -8.23
C LEU A 161 3.89 9.39 -8.12
N VAL A 162 3.87 8.66 -9.23
CA VAL A 162 4.34 7.27 -9.30
C VAL A 162 5.83 7.20 -8.98
N GLY A 163 6.64 8.14 -9.49
CA GLY A 163 8.05 8.26 -9.15
C GLY A 163 8.27 8.50 -7.65
N LEU A 164 7.53 9.43 -7.05
CA LEU A 164 7.60 9.68 -5.60
C LEU A 164 7.20 8.45 -4.79
N ASN A 165 6.12 7.75 -5.16
CA ASN A 165 5.73 6.50 -4.52
C ASN A 165 6.75 5.37 -4.75
N THR A 166 7.43 5.35 -5.90
CA THR A 166 8.53 4.40 -6.17
C THR A 166 9.71 4.63 -5.25
N LEU A 167 10.03 5.89 -4.89
CA LEU A 167 11.04 6.19 -3.87
C LEU A 167 10.64 5.72 -2.46
N ILE A 168 9.35 5.44 -2.21
CA ILE A 168 8.85 4.89 -0.94
C ILE A 168 8.81 3.36 -0.99
N LYS A 169 8.21 2.80 -2.04
CA LYS A 169 8.09 1.35 -2.30
C LYS A 169 8.53 1.06 -3.75
N PRO A 170 9.74 0.54 -3.97
CA PRO A 170 10.37 0.43 -5.30
C PRO A 170 9.58 -0.34 -6.35
N PHE A 171 8.73 -1.28 -5.93
CA PHE A 171 7.89 -2.04 -6.86
C PHE A 171 6.81 -1.20 -7.54
N PHE A 172 6.49 -0.01 -7.01
CA PHE A 172 5.35 0.78 -7.48
C PHE A 172 5.54 1.34 -8.90
N ILE A 173 6.77 1.30 -9.42
CA ILE A 173 7.03 1.61 -10.86
C ILE A 173 6.10 0.82 -11.79
N VAL A 174 5.68 -0.40 -11.44
CA VAL A 174 4.79 -1.23 -12.27
C VAL A 174 3.38 -0.66 -12.46
N TYR A 175 3.04 0.43 -11.76
CA TYR A 175 1.75 1.12 -11.91
C TYR A 175 1.46 1.57 -13.35
N PHE A 176 2.49 1.91 -14.14
CA PHE A 176 2.32 2.23 -15.57
C PHE A 176 1.63 1.10 -16.35
N PHE A 177 1.97 -0.14 -15.99
CA PHE A 177 1.38 -1.31 -16.62
C PHE A 177 -0.08 -1.53 -16.19
N ALA A 178 -0.42 -1.21 -14.94
CA ALA A 178 -1.81 -1.22 -14.49
C ALA A 178 -2.68 -0.24 -15.30
N ILE A 179 -2.17 0.96 -15.61
CA ILE A 179 -2.86 1.93 -16.45
C ILE A 179 -2.93 1.45 -17.91
N PHE A 180 -1.85 0.84 -18.42
CA PHE A 180 -1.88 0.23 -19.76
C PHE A 180 -3.01 -0.78 -19.90
N LEU A 181 -3.12 -1.74 -18.95
CA LEU A 181 -4.18 -2.75 -18.98
C LEU A 181 -5.58 -2.13 -18.87
N LEU A 182 -5.75 -1.15 -17.98
CA LEU A 182 -7.04 -0.48 -17.80
C LEU A 182 -7.50 0.22 -19.08
N GLU A 183 -6.64 0.99 -19.71
CA GLU A 183 -6.98 1.74 -20.91
C GLU A 183 -7.14 0.84 -22.14
N LEU A 184 -6.33 -0.21 -22.24
CA LEU A 184 -6.49 -1.22 -23.29
C LEU A 184 -7.87 -1.88 -23.23
N LEU A 185 -8.34 -2.23 -22.04
CA LEU A 185 -9.63 -2.90 -21.85
C LEU A 185 -10.82 -1.97 -22.08
N ILE A 186 -10.73 -0.71 -21.68
CA ILE A 186 -11.85 0.26 -21.77
C ILE A 186 -11.86 0.97 -23.12
N GLU A 187 -10.74 1.53 -23.55
CA GLU A 187 -10.68 2.40 -24.73
C GLU A 187 -10.50 1.59 -26.02
N LYS A 188 -10.04 0.34 -25.94
CA LYS A 188 -9.73 -0.55 -27.10
C LYS A 188 -8.76 0.09 -28.13
N LYS A 189 -8.02 1.13 -27.73
CA LYS A 189 -7.06 1.87 -28.54
C LYS A 189 -5.64 1.59 -28.08
N ILE A 190 -5.03 0.52 -28.56
CA ILE A 190 -3.72 0.05 -28.10
C ILE A 190 -2.65 1.15 -28.17
N ALA A 191 -2.60 1.93 -29.24
CA ALA A 191 -1.62 3.01 -29.40
C ALA A 191 -1.78 4.11 -28.32
N ALA A 192 -3.01 4.46 -27.95
CA ALA A 192 -3.28 5.42 -26.89
C ALA A 192 -2.89 4.85 -25.52
N ALA A 193 -3.24 3.59 -25.23
CA ALA A 193 -2.87 2.91 -24.01
C ALA A 193 -1.35 2.82 -23.83
N ILE A 194 -0.61 2.45 -24.89
CA ILE A 194 0.86 2.45 -24.90
C ILE A 194 1.39 3.87 -24.66
N LYS A 195 0.93 4.88 -25.41
CA LYS A 195 1.40 6.26 -25.27
C LYS A 195 1.22 6.76 -23.84
N ASN A 196 0.03 6.61 -23.26
CA ASN A 196 -0.30 7.14 -21.94
C ASN A 196 0.50 6.45 -20.83
N SER A 197 0.65 5.12 -20.92
CA SER A 197 1.45 4.35 -19.95
C SER A 197 2.95 4.64 -20.07
N LEU A 198 3.47 4.84 -21.29
CA LEU A 198 4.87 5.23 -21.50
C LEU A 198 5.16 6.64 -20.97
N ILE A 199 4.24 7.61 -21.10
CA ILE A 199 4.40 8.93 -20.47
C ILE A 199 4.56 8.76 -18.96
N ILE A 200 3.71 7.95 -18.30
CA ILE A 200 3.84 7.68 -16.87
C ILE A 200 5.21 7.07 -16.54
N LEU A 201 5.64 6.05 -17.29
CA LEU A 201 6.90 5.36 -17.05
C LEU A 201 8.10 6.29 -17.22
N VAL A 202 8.16 7.04 -18.33
CA VAL A 202 9.28 7.96 -18.62
C VAL A 202 9.39 9.05 -17.56
N ILE A 203 8.28 9.69 -17.20
CA ILE A 203 8.26 10.73 -16.14
C ILE A 203 8.61 10.12 -14.79
N CYS A 204 8.15 8.91 -14.46
CA CYS A 204 8.54 8.19 -13.26
C CYS A 204 10.07 7.98 -13.22
N ILE A 205 10.66 7.47 -14.31
CA ILE A 205 12.12 7.27 -14.41
C ILE A 205 12.87 8.59 -14.22
N ILE A 206 12.43 9.67 -14.86
CA ILE A 206 13.02 11.01 -14.67
C ILE A 206 12.94 11.42 -13.20
N THR A 207 11.80 11.20 -12.55
CA THR A 207 11.59 11.57 -11.13
C THR A 207 12.54 10.81 -10.19
N ILE A 208 12.77 9.52 -10.43
CA ILE A 208 13.64 8.70 -9.56
C ILE A 208 15.12 8.75 -9.97
N SER A 209 15.46 9.26 -11.16
CA SER A 209 16.82 9.23 -11.71
C SER A 209 17.88 9.93 -10.85
N PRO A 210 17.61 11.07 -10.14
CA PRO A 210 18.61 11.67 -9.25
C PRO A 210 19.02 10.71 -8.12
N TRP A 211 18.05 9.93 -7.60
CA TRP A 211 18.33 8.96 -6.54
C TRP A 211 19.06 7.73 -7.08
N ILE A 212 18.71 7.23 -8.25
CA ILE A 212 19.43 6.15 -8.93
C ILE A 212 20.87 6.58 -9.22
N TYR A 213 21.08 7.80 -9.71
CA TYR A 213 22.41 8.36 -9.95
C TYR A 213 23.25 8.41 -8.65
N ARG A 214 22.68 8.92 -7.56
CA ARG A 214 23.34 8.96 -6.24
C ARG A 214 23.74 7.55 -5.78
N ASN A 215 22.83 6.58 -5.85
CA ASN A 215 23.08 5.22 -5.44
C ASN A 215 24.14 4.53 -6.31
N THR A 216 24.06 4.73 -7.61
CA THR A 216 25.02 4.19 -8.58
C THR A 216 26.42 4.74 -8.35
N LYS A 217 26.55 6.06 -8.11
CA LYS A 217 27.82 6.71 -7.78
C LYS A 217 28.40 6.21 -6.44
N LEU A 218 27.56 6.01 -5.42
CA LEU A 218 27.97 5.53 -4.11
C LEU A 218 28.54 4.08 -4.15
N ILE A 219 27.93 3.22 -4.97
CA ILE A 219 28.29 1.80 -5.03
C ILE A 219 29.33 1.51 -6.13
N GLY A 220 29.48 2.38 -7.13
CA GLY A 220 30.34 2.18 -8.30
C GLY A 220 29.74 1.28 -9.38
N GLN A 221 28.45 0.89 -9.27
CA GLN A 221 27.73 0.14 -10.29
C GLN A 221 26.25 0.51 -10.29
N PHE A 222 25.52 0.23 -11.39
CA PHE A 222 24.08 0.52 -11.46
C PHE A 222 23.33 -0.04 -10.26
N THR A 223 22.71 0.86 -9.52
CA THR A 223 21.94 0.57 -8.31
C THR A 223 20.57 1.25 -8.39
N TYR A 224 19.50 0.46 -8.26
CA TYR A 224 18.13 0.94 -8.28
C TYR A 224 17.81 1.77 -7.02
N VAL A 225 16.55 1.99 -6.75
CA VAL A 225 16.07 2.81 -5.62
C VAL A 225 16.53 2.26 -4.26
N SER A 226 16.57 0.94 -4.11
CA SER A 226 17.06 0.27 -2.90
C SER A 226 17.63 -1.12 -3.19
N ASN A 227 18.40 -1.66 -2.24
CA ASN A 227 19.05 -2.97 -2.30
C ASN A 227 18.46 -4.00 -1.32
N ASN A 228 17.25 -3.77 -0.78
CA ASN A 228 16.61 -4.70 0.15
C ASN A 228 15.72 -5.76 -0.53
N GLY A 229 15.43 -5.63 -1.83
CA GLY A 229 14.56 -6.57 -2.54
C GLY A 229 15.07 -8.00 -2.55
N GLY A 230 16.39 -8.19 -2.63
CA GLY A 230 17.04 -9.51 -2.62
C GLY A 230 16.89 -10.23 -1.29
N ILE A 231 17.09 -9.54 -0.16
CA ILE A 231 16.95 -10.15 1.15
C ILE A 231 15.49 -10.50 1.42
N VAL A 232 14.56 -9.59 1.11
CA VAL A 232 13.12 -9.86 1.27
C VAL A 232 12.69 -11.08 0.46
N LEU A 233 13.17 -11.20 -0.79
CA LEU A 233 12.88 -12.36 -1.62
C LEU A 233 13.48 -13.65 -1.02
N TYR A 234 14.72 -13.59 -0.52
CA TYR A 234 15.46 -14.75 -0.02
C TYR A 234 14.89 -15.29 1.28
N ILE A 235 14.64 -14.44 2.27
CA ILE A 235 14.11 -14.89 3.57
C ILE A 235 12.68 -15.41 3.48
N ASN A 236 11.95 -15.04 2.43
CA ASN A 236 10.58 -15.48 2.20
C ASN A 236 10.45 -16.66 1.21
N ASN A 237 11.54 -17.03 0.52
CA ASN A 237 11.56 -18.14 -0.44
C ASN A 237 12.74 -19.06 -0.15
N ASN A 238 12.58 -19.89 0.89
CA ASN A 238 13.54 -20.92 1.34
C ASN A 238 12.79 -22.04 2.09
N SER A 239 13.45 -23.17 2.33
CA SER A 239 12.81 -24.35 2.93
C SER A 239 12.52 -24.21 4.43
N GLN A 240 13.15 -23.27 5.13
CA GLN A 240 12.95 -23.02 6.57
C GLN A 240 11.75 -22.09 6.82
N ASN A 241 11.38 -21.23 5.86
CA ASN A 241 10.20 -20.38 6.02
C ASN A 241 8.92 -21.21 5.85
N LYS A 242 8.12 -21.29 6.91
CA LYS A 242 6.87 -22.08 6.95
C LYS A 242 5.61 -21.21 6.94
N ILE A 243 5.77 -19.89 7.17
CA ILE A 243 4.64 -18.98 7.44
C ILE A 243 4.53 -17.83 6.43
N GLY A 244 5.54 -17.64 5.55
CA GLY A 244 5.52 -16.56 4.54
C GLY A 244 5.73 -15.15 5.12
N ARG A 245 6.33 -15.04 6.32
CA ARG A 245 6.65 -13.77 7.01
C ARG A 245 8.16 -13.62 7.18
N TRP A 246 8.58 -12.44 7.64
CA TRP A 246 9.98 -12.16 7.93
C TRP A 246 10.60 -13.21 8.85
N MET A 247 11.83 -13.58 8.54
CA MET A 247 12.68 -14.43 9.40
C MET A 247 14.14 -13.95 9.31
N PRO A 248 14.97 -14.17 10.36
CA PRO A 248 16.39 -13.87 10.27
C PRO A 248 17.04 -14.64 9.13
N VAL A 249 17.87 -13.96 8.33
CA VAL A 249 18.53 -14.55 7.15
C VAL A 249 19.56 -15.63 7.54
N GLU A 250 20.08 -15.56 8.75
CA GLU A 250 21.01 -16.52 9.34
C GLU A 250 20.35 -17.88 9.63
N ASN A 251 19.03 -17.90 9.80
CA ASN A 251 18.24 -19.11 10.05
C ASN A 251 17.96 -19.92 8.78
N VAL A 252 18.29 -19.38 7.60
CA VAL A 252 18.24 -20.16 6.37
C VAL A 252 19.40 -21.17 6.39
N GLU A 253 19.09 -22.44 6.20
CA GLU A 253 20.10 -23.50 6.15
C GLU A 253 21.08 -23.23 5.01
N ASN A 254 22.38 -23.42 5.29
CA ASN A 254 23.45 -23.08 4.34
C ASN A 254 23.35 -21.66 3.78
N SER A 255 22.92 -20.71 4.62
CA SER A 255 22.68 -19.34 4.18
C SER A 255 23.88 -18.74 3.47
N ILE A 256 23.61 -18.19 2.28
CA ILE A 256 24.63 -17.54 1.43
C ILE A 256 25.32 -16.37 2.15
N VAL A 257 24.68 -15.76 3.16
CA VAL A 257 25.27 -14.65 3.94
C VAL A 257 26.47 -15.08 4.77
N LYS A 258 26.63 -16.38 5.04
CA LYS A 258 27.76 -16.96 5.78
C LYS A 258 29.00 -17.12 4.90
N THR A 259 28.86 -17.03 3.57
CA THR A 259 29.98 -17.23 2.63
C THR A 259 30.95 -16.05 2.62
N ASN A 260 32.23 -16.30 2.38
CA ASN A 260 33.23 -15.26 2.22
C ASN A 260 32.96 -14.35 1.02
N GLN A 261 32.41 -14.90 -0.06
CA GLN A 261 32.03 -14.13 -1.24
C GLN A 261 30.96 -13.08 -0.89
N TYR A 262 29.91 -13.47 -0.15
CA TYR A 262 28.87 -12.54 0.27
C TYR A 262 29.42 -11.45 1.21
N LYS A 263 30.26 -11.83 2.19
CA LYS A 263 30.83 -10.88 3.16
C LYS A 263 31.65 -9.78 2.48
N LYS A 264 32.42 -10.11 1.44
CA LYS A 264 33.27 -9.18 0.67
C LYS A 264 32.51 -8.37 -0.38
N ALA A 265 31.31 -8.78 -0.77
CA ALA A 265 30.52 -8.14 -1.81
C ALA A 265 29.97 -6.76 -1.36
N ASN A 266 29.82 -5.84 -2.30
CA ASN A 266 29.11 -4.58 -2.04
C ASN A 266 27.58 -4.80 -1.93
N MET A 267 26.83 -3.77 -1.53
CA MET A 267 25.40 -3.87 -1.29
C MET A 267 24.58 -4.36 -2.50
N THR A 268 24.92 -3.89 -3.70
CA THR A 268 24.22 -4.30 -4.93
C THR A 268 24.54 -5.73 -5.31
N GLU A 269 25.76 -6.17 -5.12
CA GLU A 269 26.15 -7.56 -5.32
C GLU A 269 25.48 -8.49 -4.32
N LYS A 270 25.45 -8.12 -3.03
CA LYS A 270 24.70 -8.84 -1.99
C LYS A 270 23.24 -9.02 -2.38
N ASN A 271 22.57 -7.94 -2.82
CA ASN A 271 21.19 -7.98 -3.29
C ASN A 271 20.99 -8.94 -4.46
N LYS A 272 21.92 -8.92 -5.45
CA LYS A 272 21.88 -9.83 -6.61
C LYS A 272 22.10 -11.29 -6.20
N MET A 273 23.05 -11.57 -5.30
CA MET A 273 23.35 -12.92 -4.79
C MET A 273 22.12 -13.51 -4.07
N LEU A 274 21.51 -12.75 -3.16
CA LEU A 274 20.29 -13.16 -2.45
C LEU A 274 19.11 -13.40 -3.42
N SER A 275 18.89 -12.50 -4.37
CA SER A 275 17.85 -12.65 -5.39
C SER A 275 18.08 -13.89 -6.26
N LYS A 276 19.34 -14.19 -6.63
CA LYS A 276 19.69 -15.40 -7.39
C LYS A 276 19.41 -16.66 -6.59
N ALA A 277 19.81 -16.71 -5.33
CA ALA A 277 19.57 -17.87 -4.45
C ALA A 277 18.08 -18.14 -4.27
N ALA A 278 17.27 -17.10 -4.01
CA ALA A 278 15.81 -17.22 -3.92
C ALA A 278 15.18 -17.74 -5.22
N LYS A 279 15.57 -17.18 -6.37
CA LYS A 279 15.05 -17.63 -7.68
C LYS A 279 15.43 -19.08 -7.99
N THR A 280 16.63 -19.51 -7.59
CA THR A 280 17.06 -20.91 -7.74
C THR A 280 16.18 -21.82 -6.88
N TRP A 281 15.92 -21.43 -5.61
CA TRP A 281 15.03 -22.19 -4.73
C TRP A 281 13.60 -22.27 -5.26
N ILE A 282 13.03 -21.16 -5.75
CA ILE A 282 11.67 -21.10 -6.34
C ILE A 282 11.55 -22.09 -7.51
N LYS A 283 12.57 -22.15 -8.39
CA LYS A 283 12.57 -23.07 -9.52
C LYS A 283 12.63 -24.55 -9.09
N ALA A 284 13.38 -24.84 -8.02
CA ALA A 284 13.53 -26.18 -7.47
C ALA A 284 12.32 -26.62 -6.64
N HIS A 285 11.53 -25.70 -6.07
CA HIS A 285 10.45 -25.98 -5.13
C HIS A 285 9.14 -25.25 -5.50
N PRO A 286 8.58 -25.45 -6.72
CA PRO A 286 7.44 -24.68 -7.20
C PRO A 286 6.16 -24.86 -6.36
N ILE A 287 5.91 -26.06 -5.83
CA ILE A 287 4.74 -26.32 -4.97
C ILE A 287 4.85 -25.57 -3.64
N GLN A 288 6.01 -25.64 -2.99
CA GLN A 288 6.24 -24.92 -1.73
C GLN A 288 6.18 -23.40 -1.93
N PHE A 289 6.66 -22.90 -3.07
CA PHE A 289 6.55 -21.49 -3.43
C PHE A 289 5.06 -21.06 -3.53
N ILE A 290 4.23 -21.84 -4.17
CA ILE A 290 2.78 -21.57 -4.29
C ILE A 290 2.12 -21.59 -2.91
N GLU A 291 2.42 -22.61 -2.08
CA GLU A 291 1.91 -22.72 -0.71
C GLU A 291 2.29 -21.49 0.14
N LEU A 292 3.57 -21.10 0.12
CA LEU A 292 4.05 -19.89 0.80
C LEU A 292 3.39 -18.62 0.25
N GLY A 293 3.14 -18.56 -1.06
CA GLY A 293 2.43 -17.46 -1.69
C GLY A 293 1.03 -17.26 -1.09
N PHE A 294 0.25 -18.32 -0.97
CA PHE A 294 -1.08 -18.25 -0.33
C PHE A 294 -1.01 -17.89 1.16
N LYS A 295 -0.03 -18.42 1.91
CA LYS A 295 0.20 -18.04 3.31
C LYS A 295 0.53 -16.55 3.44
N ARG A 296 1.34 -15.98 2.53
CA ARG A 296 1.63 -14.54 2.47
C ARG A 296 0.36 -13.73 2.24
N LEU A 297 -0.47 -14.13 1.27
CA LEU A 297 -1.72 -13.43 1.00
C LEU A 297 -2.67 -13.49 2.21
N PHE A 298 -2.75 -14.63 2.88
CA PHE A 298 -3.49 -14.74 4.14
C PHE A 298 -2.98 -13.75 5.20
N ASN A 299 -1.66 -13.70 5.41
CA ASN A 299 -1.04 -12.76 6.35
C ASN A 299 -1.28 -11.30 5.97
N VAL A 300 -1.31 -10.97 4.68
CA VAL A 300 -1.57 -9.59 4.21
C VAL A 300 -3.01 -9.20 4.43
N TYR A 301 -3.97 -10.04 4.06
CA TYR A 301 -5.38 -9.64 4.01
C TYR A 301 -6.18 -9.98 5.27
N PHE A 302 -5.79 -11.02 6.02
CA PHE A 302 -6.57 -11.52 7.16
C PHE A 302 -5.86 -11.47 8.51
N TRP A 303 -4.59 -11.05 8.54
CA TRP A 303 -3.83 -10.94 9.77
C TRP A 303 -3.28 -9.52 9.93
N GLY A 304 -3.96 -8.71 10.72
CA GLY A 304 -3.59 -7.30 10.95
C GLY A 304 -2.75 -7.11 12.20
N ASP A 305 -1.48 -6.80 12.06
CA ASP A 305 -0.56 -6.49 13.18
C ASP A 305 -0.63 -5.02 13.62
N ASP A 306 -1.57 -4.25 13.07
CA ASP A 306 -1.60 -2.78 13.18
C ASP A 306 -1.64 -2.30 14.65
N VAL A 307 -2.43 -2.98 15.49
CA VAL A 307 -2.51 -2.69 16.94
C VAL A 307 -1.18 -2.99 17.62
N LEU A 308 -0.56 -4.13 17.31
CA LEU A 308 0.70 -4.55 17.92
C LEU A 308 1.81 -3.54 17.64
N TYR A 309 1.87 -3.05 16.39
CA TYR A 309 2.84 -2.02 16.02
C TYR A 309 2.53 -0.67 16.68
N SER A 310 1.29 -0.24 16.62
CA SER A 310 0.87 1.07 17.13
C SER A 310 0.83 1.18 18.65
N THR A 311 0.88 0.07 19.37
CA THR A 311 0.98 0.02 20.85
C THR A 311 2.35 -0.43 21.34
N TYR A 312 3.33 -0.59 20.46
CA TYR A 312 4.68 -1.02 20.86
C TYR A 312 5.33 -0.03 21.84
N GLY A 313 5.87 -0.55 22.94
CA GLY A 313 6.51 0.27 23.98
C GLY A 313 5.57 1.21 24.74
N SER A 314 4.27 1.17 24.48
CA SER A 314 3.25 1.97 25.19
C SER A 314 2.86 1.34 26.53
N ARG A 315 2.13 2.12 27.36
CA ARG A 315 1.59 1.66 28.65
C ARG A 315 0.27 0.88 28.54
N VAL A 316 -0.19 0.56 27.35
CA VAL A 316 -1.40 -0.23 27.12
C VAL A 316 -1.18 -1.64 27.67
N SER A 317 -2.10 -2.14 28.50
CA SER A 317 -2.00 -3.49 29.08
C SER A 317 -2.08 -4.59 28.01
N SER A 318 -1.49 -5.75 28.28
CA SER A 318 -1.55 -6.89 27.35
C SER A 318 -2.97 -7.29 27.03
N SER A 319 -3.85 -7.37 28.05
CA SER A 319 -5.26 -7.69 27.85
C SER A 319 -5.99 -6.68 26.93
N ALA A 320 -5.71 -5.37 27.09
CA ALA A 320 -6.29 -4.37 26.20
C ALA A 320 -5.75 -4.49 24.74
N LYS A 321 -4.47 -4.83 24.58
CA LYS A 321 -3.88 -5.10 23.26
C LYS A 321 -4.55 -6.29 22.58
N ASP A 322 -4.79 -7.38 23.32
CA ASP A 322 -5.44 -8.59 22.79
C ASP A 322 -6.88 -8.33 22.37
N ILE A 323 -7.63 -7.56 23.17
CA ILE A 323 -9.01 -7.15 22.83
C ILE A 323 -9.01 -6.28 21.57
N LEU A 324 -8.16 -5.26 21.51
CA LEU A 324 -8.05 -4.39 20.34
C LEU A 324 -7.61 -5.17 19.10
N PHE A 325 -6.66 -6.10 19.23
CA PHE A 325 -6.21 -6.96 18.14
C PHE A 325 -7.36 -7.79 17.59
N THR A 326 -8.14 -8.45 18.45
CA THR A 326 -9.29 -9.26 18.04
C THR A 326 -10.32 -8.42 17.31
N ILE A 327 -10.76 -7.30 17.89
CA ILE A 327 -11.78 -6.43 17.29
C ILE A 327 -11.31 -5.89 15.93
N THR A 328 -10.06 -5.49 15.80
CA THR A 328 -9.57 -4.90 14.56
C THR A 328 -9.36 -5.93 13.46
N ASN A 329 -8.95 -7.16 13.80
CA ASN A 329 -8.90 -8.26 12.87
C ASN A 329 -10.28 -8.70 12.39
N ASP A 330 -11.27 -8.71 13.27
CA ASP A 330 -12.65 -9.02 12.92
C ASP A 330 -13.22 -7.97 11.95
N ILE A 331 -13.04 -6.67 12.25
CA ILE A 331 -13.46 -5.57 11.36
C ILE A 331 -12.78 -5.71 10.00
N ARG A 332 -11.47 -6.00 9.98
CA ARG A 332 -10.71 -6.21 8.75
C ARG A 332 -11.26 -7.38 7.95
N SER A 333 -11.50 -8.52 8.59
CA SER A 333 -12.00 -9.74 7.96
C SER A 333 -13.42 -9.56 7.42
N ILE A 334 -14.30 -8.88 8.14
CA ILE A 334 -15.66 -8.53 7.71
C ILE A 334 -15.66 -7.67 6.43
N ILE A 335 -14.66 -6.81 6.26
CA ILE A 335 -14.56 -5.95 5.07
C ILE A 335 -13.81 -6.67 3.95
N PHE A 336 -12.66 -7.29 4.24
CA PHE A 336 -11.75 -7.80 3.22
C PHE A 336 -12.22 -9.11 2.59
N ALA A 337 -12.81 -10.04 3.36
CA ALA A 337 -13.29 -11.31 2.80
C ALA A 337 -14.39 -11.09 1.75
N PRO A 338 -15.47 -10.33 2.02
CA PRO A 338 -16.47 -10.04 0.98
C PRO A 338 -15.91 -9.20 -0.19
N ALA A 339 -14.96 -8.29 0.08
CA ALA A 339 -14.31 -7.52 -0.98
C ALA A 339 -13.54 -8.42 -1.95
N ILE A 340 -12.75 -9.38 -1.43
CA ILE A 340 -12.02 -10.36 -2.24
C ILE A 340 -12.99 -11.25 -3.03
N ILE A 341 -14.06 -11.72 -2.41
CA ILE A 341 -15.10 -12.49 -3.11
C ILE A 341 -15.69 -11.67 -4.27
N TYR A 342 -16.01 -10.39 -4.03
CA TYR A 342 -16.49 -9.51 -5.10
C TYR A 342 -15.47 -9.34 -6.22
N ILE A 343 -14.19 -9.15 -5.90
CA ILE A 343 -13.10 -9.03 -6.88
C ILE A 343 -13.03 -10.29 -7.75
N LEU A 344 -13.10 -11.48 -7.15
CA LEU A 344 -13.09 -12.75 -7.89
C LEU A 344 -14.32 -12.90 -8.80
N ILE A 345 -15.52 -12.57 -8.30
CA ILE A 345 -16.75 -12.57 -9.11
C ILE A 345 -16.62 -11.58 -10.28
N TYR A 346 -16.14 -10.36 -10.01
CA TYR A 346 -16.01 -9.33 -11.04
C TYR A 346 -14.92 -9.70 -12.06
N SER A 347 -13.87 -10.40 -11.65
CA SER A 347 -12.85 -10.95 -12.56
C SER A 347 -13.45 -11.96 -13.55
N ALA A 348 -14.38 -12.83 -13.11
CA ALA A 348 -15.11 -13.71 -14.01
C ALA A 348 -15.97 -12.91 -15.01
N VAL A 349 -16.58 -11.78 -14.57
CA VAL A 349 -17.33 -10.88 -15.45
C VAL A 349 -16.39 -10.25 -16.49
N ILE A 350 -15.21 -9.75 -16.05
CA ILE A 350 -14.20 -9.18 -16.96
C ILE A 350 -13.81 -10.21 -18.04
N LEU A 351 -13.48 -11.44 -17.66
CA LEU A 351 -13.09 -12.51 -18.59
C LEU A 351 -14.22 -12.85 -19.57
N ARG A 352 -15.46 -12.92 -19.10
CA ARG A 352 -16.64 -13.12 -19.95
C ARG A 352 -16.81 -11.99 -20.96
N ASP A 353 -16.66 -10.73 -20.52
CA ASP A 353 -16.94 -9.58 -21.35
C ASP A 353 -15.79 -9.31 -22.34
N ILE A 354 -14.55 -9.67 -21.99
CA ILE A 354 -13.42 -9.74 -22.95
C ILE A 354 -13.74 -10.76 -24.06
N ARG A 355 -14.14 -11.98 -23.69
CA ARG A 355 -14.48 -13.05 -24.68
C ARG A 355 -15.61 -12.64 -25.62
N LYS A 356 -16.55 -11.84 -25.13
CA LYS A 356 -17.70 -11.34 -25.91
C LYS A 356 -17.44 -10.02 -26.65
N GLY A 357 -16.25 -9.43 -26.50
CA GLY A 357 -15.90 -8.14 -27.08
C GLY A 357 -16.67 -6.95 -26.48
N LYS A 358 -17.26 -7.09 -25.28
CA LYS A 358 -18.17 -6.11 -24.64
C LYS A 358 -17.53 -5.40 -23.44
N THR A 359 -16.25 -5.11 -23.50
CA THR A 359 -15.50 -4.49 -22.38
C THR A 359 -15.95 -3.06 -22.06
N GLU A 360 -16.63 -2.37 -22.97
CA GLU A 360 -17.25 -1.06 -22.75
C GLU A 360 -18.34 -1.08 -21.67
N LEU A 361 -18.90 -2.23 -21.35
CA LEU A 361 -19.90 -2.40 -20.29
C LEU A 361 -19.28 -2.45 -18.89
N LEU A 362 -17.95 -2.62 -18.80
CA LEU A 362 -17.26 -2.69 -17.52
C LEU A 362 -17.21 -1.32 -16.84
N ASN A 363 -17.51 -1.30 -15.54
CA ASN A 363 -17.34 -0.08 -14.75
C ASN A 363 -15.85 0.23 -14.60
N LYS A 364 -15.42 1.38 -15.14
CA LYS A 364 -14.01 1.80 -15.19
C LYS A 364 -13.35 1.86 -13.80
N TYR A 365 -14.07 2.35 -12.79
CA TYR A 365 -13.52 2.45 -11.43
C TYR A 365 -13.39 1.08 -10.76
N THR A 366 -14.38 0.21 -10.92
CA THR A 366 -14.30 -1.16 -10.41
C THR A 366 -13.18 -1.93 -11.09
N LEU A 367 -13.04 -1.81 -12.40
CA LEU A 367 -11.95 -2.44 -13.14
C LEU A 367 -10.57 -1.92 -12.67
N TYR A 368 -10.44 -0.62 -12.45
CA TYR A 368 -9.23 -0.02 -11.88
C TYR A 368 -8.88 -0.63 -10.51
N ASN A 369 -9.85 -0.74 -9.61
CA ASN A 369 -9.65 -1.33 -8.29
C ASN A 369 -9.21 -2.81 -8.38
N VAL A 370 -9.81 -3.59 -9.28
CA VAL A 370 -9.45 -4.99 -9.50
C VAL A 370 -8.03 -5.12 -10.05
N ILE A 371 -7.63 -4.28 -11.01
CA ILE A 371 -6.27 -4.29 -11.57
C ILE A 371 -5.25 -3.92 -10.50
N LEU A 372 -5.51 -2.89 -9.69
CA LEU A 372 -4.60 -2.51 -8.59
C LEU A 372 -4.51 -3.60 -7.53
N PHE A 373 -5.63 -4.22 -7.14
CA PHE A 373 -5.62 -5.34 -6.20
C PHE A 373 -4.70 -6.46 -6.71
N TYR A 374 -4.81 -6.88 -7.97
CA TYR A 374 -3.93 -7.91 -8.51
C TYR A 374 -2.48 -7.44 -8.63
N MET A 375 -2.22 -6.18 -8.95
CA MET A 375 -0.87 -5.62 -8.96
C MET A 375 -0.19 -5.77 -7.58
N PHE A 376 -0.87 -5.41 -6.50
CA PHE A 376 -0.36 -5.57 -5.14
C PHE A 376 -0.27 -7.04 -4.74
N THR A 377 -1.33 -7.81 -4.97
CA THR A 377 -1.40 -9.25 -4.67
C THR A 377 -0.26 -10.04 -5.32
N CYS A 378 0.07 -9.77 -6.59
CA CYS A 378 1.20 -10.41 -7.28
C CYS A 378 2.55 -10.13 -6.59
N VAL A 379 2.77 -8.90 -6.13
CA VAL A 379 4.00 -8.54 -5.40
C VAL A 379 4.06 -9.29 -4.07
N TYR A 380 2.99 -9.27 -3.28
CA TYR A 380 2.96 -9.93 -1.97
C TYR A 380 3.05 -11.45 -2.08
N PHE A 381 2.44 -12.04 -3.10
CA PHE A 381 2.54 -13.47 -3.38
C PHE A 381 3.99 -13.94 -3.54
N VAL A 382 4.83 -13.12 -4.16
CA VAL A 382 6.23 -13.45 -4.46
C VAL A 382 7.18 -13.05 -3.34
N THR A 383 6.92 -11.92 -2.66
CA THR A 383 7.91 -11.30 -1.77
C THR A 383 7.67 -11.64 -0.29
N GLU A 384 6.80 -10.95 0.39
CA GLU A 384 6.57 -11.08 1.84
C GLU A 384 5.12 -10.78 2.19
N GLY A 385 4.58 -11.47 3.21
CA GLY A 385 3.25 -11.25 3.74
C GLY A 385 3.25 -10.62 5.14
N GLN A 386 2.94 -9.33 5.24
CA GLN A 386 2.69 -8.63 6.52
C GLN A 386 1.36 -7.88 6.45
N GLY A 387 0.63 -7.86 7.57
CA GLY A 387 -0.68 -7.19 7.65
C GLY A 387 -0.65 -5.72 7.22
N ARG A 388 0.43 -5.00 7.53
CA ARG A 388 0.63 -3.60 7.15
C ARG A 388 0.65 -3.35 5.63
N TYR A 389 0.97 -4.36 4.83
CA TYR A 389 1.08 -4.18 3.38
C TYR A 389 -0.26 -3.95 2.69
N ALA A 390 -1.37 -4.41 3.28
CA ALA A 390 -2.71 -4.10 2.76
C ALA A 390 -3.20 -2.67 3.08
N PHE A 391 -2.47 -1.88 3.87
CA PHE A 391 -2.88 -0.52 4.22
C PHE A 391 -3.17 0.35 2.99
N PRO A 392 -2.35 0.37 1.93
CA PRO A 392 -2.64 1.14 0.72
C PRO A 392 -3.91 0.71 -0.03
N GLU A 393 -4.36 -0.52 0.20
CA GLU A 393 -5.52 -1.09 -0.48
C GLU A 393 -6.84 -0.89 0.28
N ILE A 394 -6.82 -0.33 1.49
CA ILE A 394 -8.01 -0.18 2.34
C ILE A 394 -9.15 0.52 1.60
N PHE A 395 -8.89 1.62 0.89
CA PHE A 395 -9.93 2.34 0.16
C PHE A 395 -10.50 1.53 -1.02
N ILE A 396 -9.68 0.68 -1.66
CA ILE A 396 -10.07 -0.27 -2.70
C ILE A 396 -10.99 -1.34 -2.12
N MET A 397 -10.54 -1.96 -1.00
CA MET A 397 -11.27 -3.03 -0.32
C MET A 397 -12.63 -2.56 0.19
N ILE A 398 -12.72 -1.36 0.75
CA ILE A 398 -13.99 -0.78 1.20
C ILE A 398 -14.94 -0.55 0.02
N CYS A 399 -14.45 -0.05 -1.11
CA CYS A 399 -15.26 0.12 -2.31
C CYS A 399 -15.77 -1.24 -2.85
N CYS A 400 -14.91 -2.24 -2.90
CA CYS A 400 -15.28 -3.60 -3.35
C CYS A 400 -16.24 -4.27 -2.37
N PHE A 401 -16.03 -4.13 -1.06
CA PHE A 401 -16.96 -4.57 -0.03
C PHE A 401 -18.36 -3.96 -0.22
N TYR A 402 -18.42 -2.66 -0.43
CA TYR A 402 -19.70 -1.99 -0.68
C TYR A 402 -20.40 -2.52 -1.95
N CYS A 403 -19.64 -2.77 -3.01
CA CYS A 403 -20.16 -3.37 -4.24
C CYS A 403 -20.70 -4.78 -3.98
N PHE A 404 -20.03 -5.60 -3.15
CA PHE A 404 -20.52 -6.91 -2.73
C PHE A 404 -21.87 -6.83 -2.02
N ILE A 405 -22.00 -5.94 -1.04
CA ILE A 405 -23.27 -5.74 -0.32
C ILE A 405 -24.40 -5.32 -1.28
N ARG A 406 -24.10 -4.48 -2.25
CA ARG A 406 -25.08 -4.12 -3.29
C ARG A 406 -25.49 -5.29 -4.18
N LEU A 407 -24.53 -6.14 -4.56
CA LEU A 407 -24.78 -7.35 -5.36
C LEU A 407 -25.77 -8.29 -4.63
N LEU A 408 -25.56 -8.52 -3.34
CA LEU A 408 -26.47 -9.33 -2.51
C LEU A 408 -27.87 -8.73 -2.47
N LYS A 409 -28.00 -7.41 -2.21
CA LYS A 409 -29.31 -6.73 -2.15
C LYS A 409 -30.11 -6.83 -3.47
N HIS A 410 -29.43 -6.73 -4.62
CA HIS A 410 -30.06 -6.89 -5.91
C HIS A 410 -30.56 -8.32 -6.15
N LYS A 411 -29.77 -9.32 -5.74
CA LYS A 411 -30.13 -10.73 -5.86
C LYS A 411 -31.36 -11.07 -4.99
N TYR A 412 -31.36 -10.58 -3.74
CA TYR A 412 -32.51 -10.76 -2.82
C TYR A 412 -33.81 -10.12 -3.36
N LYS A 413 -33.75 -8.88 -3.89
CA LYS A 413 -34.95 -8.24 -4.47
C LYS A 413 -35.55 -9.03 -5.64
N LYS A 414 -34.73 -9.71 -6.43
CA LYS A 414 -35.19 -10.52 -7.55
C LYS A 414 -35.89 -11.82 -7.09
N TYR A 415 -35.51 -12.37 -5.93
CA TYR A 415 -36.11 -13.59 -5.36
C TYR A 415 -37.37 -13.33 -4.52
N PHE A 416 -37.56 -12.13 -3.98
CA PHE A 416 -38.75 -11.79 -3.17
C PHE A 416 -39.85 -11.05 -3.97
N ASN A 417 -39.58 -10.64 -5.21
CA ASN A 417 -40.55 -9.99 -6.11
C ASN A 417 -40.91 -10.90 -7.32
N SER A 418 -40.51 -12.14 -7.33
CA SER A 418 -40.96 -13.23 -8.21
C SER A 418 -41.85 -14.18 -7.41
#